data_428a47e01912a07617aa18738ee6821d
#
_entry.id   428a47e01912a07617aa18738ee6821d
#
_cell.length_a   1.000
_cell.length_b   1.000
_cell.length_c   1.000
_cell.angle_alpha   90.00
_cell.angle_beta   90.00
_cell.angle_gamma   90.00
#
_symmetry.space_group_name_H-M   'P 1'
#
loop_
_entity.id
_entity.type
_entity.pdbx_description
1 polymer ?
#
loop_
_entity_poly.entity_id
_entity_poly.type
_entity_poly.pdbx_seq_one_letter_code
_entity_poly.pdbx_strand_id
1 'polypeptide(L)'
;VEMAYWNFGKNDILGHGFTAIGYTEPYFRTNKKMNVFFRVGLGGVYLTKPFDEITNPLNDTYSTSLSFVLMAGLGVNYRISDYWNLRLLTKYNHTSNGGTNTPNRGINFPTLSLGVTKSFSALTFPSYEKIGKREAPPDKTRISISHFSGWSNTSAGGKDKFYVFGFSGKYSRWIGGRSSIT
;
A
#
# COMPACT_ATOMS: atom_id res chain seq x y z
N VAL A 1 -7.34 8.81 5.33
CA VAL A 1 -8.06 8.08 4.29
C VAL A 1 -7.90 8.84 2.99
N GLU A 2 -7.70 8.12 1.87
CA GLU A 2 -7.71 8.67 0.51
C GLU A 2 -8.91 8.06 -0.22
N MET A 3 -9.71 8.89 -0.88
CA MET A 3 -10.71 8.47 -1.85
C MET A 3 -10.27 8.94 -3.22
N ALA A 4 -10.35 8.07 -4.24
CA ALA A 4 -9.97 8.42 -5.59
C ALA A 4 -10.88 7.77 -6.63
N TYR A 5 -11.01 8.44 -7.75
CA TYR A 5 -11.60 7.93 -8.98
C TYR A 5 -10.48 7.64 -9.97
N TRP A 6 -10.52 6.49 -10.60
CA TRP A 6 -9.57 6.05 -11.61
C TRP A 6 -10.24 5.81 -12.95
N ASN A 7 -9.69 6.41 -13.98
CA ASN A 7 -9.98 6.08 -15.37
C ASN A 7 -8.78 5.34 -15.94
N PHE A 8 -8.97 4.10 -16.37
CA PHE A 8 -7.90 3.24 -16.88
C PHE A 8 -7.60 3.43 -18.38
N GLY A 9 -8.25 4.39 -19.05
CA GLY A 9 -8.02 4.73 -20.45
C GLY A 9 -8.69 3.80 -21.48
N LYS A 10 -9.11 2.58 -21.07
CA LYS A 10 -9.89 1.64 -21.88
C LYS A 10 -11.24 1.39 -21.22
N ASN A 11 -12.11 2.38 -21.27
CA ASN A 11 -13.38 2.36 -20.54
C ASN A 11 -14.38 1.33 -21.05
N ASP A 12 -14.25 0.89 -22.27
CA ASP A 12 -15.01 -0.20 -22.88
C ASP A 12 -14.67 -1.57 -22.28
N ILE A 13 -13.43 -1.80 -21.86
CA ILE A 13 -12.94 -3.06 -21.31
C ILE A 13 -12.72 -2.98 -19.80
N LEU A 14 -11.93 -2.00 -19.34
CA LEU A 14 -11.52 -1.89 -17.95
C LEU A 14 -12.43 -1.00 -17.09
N GLY A 15 -13.25 -0.16 -17.73
CA GLY A 15 -14.14 0.74 -17.02
C GLY A 15 -13.41 1.73 -16.11
N HIS A 16 -13.93 1.90 -14.90
CA HIS A 16 -13.49 2.87 -13.91
C HIS A 16 -13.30 2.21 -12.54
N GLY A 17 -12.49 2.84 -11.70
CA GLY A 17 -12.29 2.43 -10.31
C GLY A 17 -12.65 3.54 -9.32
N PHE A 18 -13.33 3.18 -8.23
CA PHE A 18 -13.60 4.06 -7.09
C PHE A 18 -12.94 3.45 -5.86
N THR A 19 -12.03 4.17 -5.22
CA THR A 19 -11.23 3.63 -4.12
C THR A 19 -11.47 4.32 -2.81
N ALA A 20 -11.32 3.56 -1.73
CA ALA A 20 -11.19 4.06 -0.37
C ALA A 20 -9.99 3.36 0.30
N ILE A 21 -8.96 4.12 0.65
CA ILE A 21 -7.67 3.61 1.09
C ILE A 21 -7.29 4.23 2.43
N GLY A 22 -7.06 3.39 3.44
CA GLY A 22 -6.36 3.77 4.66
C GLY A 22 -4.86 3.78 4.41
N TYR A 23 -4.15 4.80 4.89
CA TYR A 23 -2.70 4.88 4.69
C TYR A 23 -1.97 5.44 5.90
N THR A 24 -0.68 5.12 6.00
CA THR A 24 0.28 5.76 6.88
C THR A 24 1.30 6.56 6.08
N GLU A 25 1.79 7.64 6.67
CA GLU A 25 2.65 8.59 5.99
C GLU A 25 3.71 9.16 6.95
N PRO A 26 4.80 8.42 7.20
CA PRO A 26 5.92 8.95 7.97
C PRO A 26 6.68 10.02 7.19
N TYR A 27 6.97 11.12 7.87
CA TYR A 27 7.72 12.26 7.34
C TYR A 27 9.16 12.24 7.83
N PHE A 28 10.06 12.64 6.93
CA PHE A 28 11.48 12.86 7.22
C PHE A 28 11.83 14.34 7.07
N ARG A 29 12.82 14.81 7.81
CA ARG A 29 13.28 16.22 7.81
C ARG A 29 12.16 17.21 8.19
N THR A 30 11.40 16.89 9.20
CA THR A 30 10.22 17.65 9.63
C THR A 30 10.54 19.09 10.10
N ASN A 31 11.81 19.39 10.42
CA ASN A 31 12.31 20.71 10.80
C ASN A 31 12.63 21.64 9.63
N LYS A 32 12.45 21.19 8.38
CA LYS A 32 12.71 21.98 7.16
C LYS A 32 11.40 22.37 6.48
N LYS A 33 11.44 23.41 5.64
CA LYS A 33 10.29 23.77 4.78
C LYS A 33 9.95 22.68 3.80
N MET A 34 10.96 21.94 3.35
CA MET A 34 10.80 20.80 2.45
C MET A 34 11.00 19.50 3.22
N ASN A 35 9.99 18.66 3.24
CA ASN A 35 9.96 17.36 3.89
C ASN A 35 9.81 16.27 2.85
N VAL A 36 10.46 15.15 3.07
CA VAL A 36 10.23 13.92 2.30
C VAL A 36 9.32 13.01 3.11
N PHE A 37 8.43 12.30 2.47
CA PHE A 37 7.58 11.32 3.12
C PHE A 37 7.47 10.04 2.29
N PHE A 38 7.21 8.96 2.97
CA PHE A 38 6.86 7.68 2.38
C PHE A 38 5.39 7.39 2.69
N ARG A 39 4.64 6.81 1.75
CA ARG A 39 3.25 6.45 1.94
C ARG A 39 3.05 4.98 1.63
N VAL A 40 2.37 4.28 2.52
CA VAL A 40 1.86 2.91 2.29
C VAL A 40 0.40 2.90 2.67
N GLY A 41 -0.41 2.29 1.83
CA GLY A 41 -1.84 2.19 2.05
C GLY A 41 -2.44 0.89 1.55
N LEU A 42 -3.52 0.51 2.21
CA LEU A 42 -4.36 -0.63 1.86
C LEU A 42 -5.82 -0.21 1.91
N GLY A 43 -6.62 -0.72 0.99
CA GLY A 43 -8.03 -0.38 0.94
C GLY A 43 -8.84 -1.25 -0.01
N GLY A 44 -10.03 -0.77 -0.31
CA GLY A 44 -10.94 -1.36 -1.28
C GLY A 44 -11.05 -0.53 -2.56
N VAL A 45 -11.36 -1.19 -3.65
CA VAL A 45 -11.71 -0.59 -4.93
C VAL A 45 -12.96 -1.24 -5.49
N TYR A 46 -13.89 -0.40 -5.95
CA TYR A 46 -15.01 -0.83 -6.77
C TYR A 46 -14.68 -0.60 -8.24
N LEU A 47 -14.69 -1.67 -9.04
CA LEU A 47 -14.35 -1.72 -10.46
C LEU A 47 -15.63 -1.93 -11.27
N THR A 48 -15.86 -1.09 -12.28
CA THR A 48 -17.17 -1.01 -12.93
C THR A 48 -17.41 -2.03 -14.03
N LYS A 49 -16.36 -2.64 -14.59
CA LYS A 49 -16.45 -3.58 -15.72
C LYS A 49 -15.64 -4.85 -15.49
N PRO A 50 -16.02 -5.73 -14.54
CA PRO A 50 -15.35 -7.00 -14.35
C PRO A 50 -15.45 -7.87 -15.61
N PHE A 51 -14.59 -8.88 -15.69
CA PHE A 51 -14.68 -9.94 -16.70
C PHE A 51 -16.06 -10.60 -16.66
N ASP A 52 -16.61 -10.83 -17.84
CA ASP A 52 -17.81 -11.61 -18.07
C ASP A 52 -17.67 -12.29 -19.43
N GLU A 53 -17.94 -13.59 -19.49
CA GLU A 53 -17.73 -14.41 -20.68
C GLU A 53 -18.57 -13.94 -21.88
N ILE A 54 -19.70 -13.29 -21.65
CA ILE A 54 -20.62 -12.84 -22.69
C ILE A 54 -20.47 -11.33 -22.96
N THR A 55 -20.47 -10.51 -21.90
CA THR A 55 -20.58 -9.05 -22.05
C THR A 55 -19.25 -8.33 -22.02
N ASN A 56 -18.20 -8.95 -21.44
CA ASN A 56 -16.86 -8.35 -21.35
C ASN A 56 -15.72 -9.39 -21.39
N PRO A 57 -15.67 -10.25 -22.42
CA PRO A 57 -14.69 -11.35 -22.50
C PRO A 57 -13.25 -10.87 -22.69
N LEU A 58 -13.05 -9.62 -23.10
CA LEU A 58 -11.71 -9.04 -23.33
C LEU A 58 -11.02 -8.57 -22.04
N ASN A 59 -11.75 -8.49 -20.93
CA ASN A 59 -11.13 -8.14 -19.65
C ASN A 59 -10.48 -9.35 -19.00
N ASP A 60 -9.23 -9.62 -19.30
CA ASP A 60 -8.43 -10.68 -18.68
C ASP A 60 -7.75 -10.24 -17.35
N THR A 61 -8.04 -9.04 -16.88
CA THR A 61 -7.32 -8.38 -15.80
C THR A 61 -7.95 -8.61 -14.44
N TYR A 62 -9.27 -8.50 -14.35
CA TYR A 62 -10.01 -8.70 -13.10
C TYR A 62 -11.43 -9.21 -13.35
N SER A 63 -11.94 -10.00 -12.41
CA SER A 63 -13.24 -10.68 -12.51
C SER A 63 -14.22 -10.34 -11.38
N THR A 64 -13.87 -9.41 -10.51
CA THR A 64 -14.75 -8.98 -9.41
C THR A 64 -14.88 -7.46 -9.39
N SER A 65 -16.10 -6.97 -9.17
CA SER A 65 -16.34 -5.54 -9.02
C SER A 65 -15.70 -4.98 -7.73
N LEU A 66 -15.69 -5.77 -6.66
CA LEU A 66 -15.03 -5.39 -5.42
C LEU A 66 -13.67 -6.10 -5.31
N SER A 67 -12.62 -5.33 -5.14
CA SER A 67 -11.24 -5.82 -5.07
C SER A 67 -10.46 -5.05 -4.01
N PHE A 68 -9.28 -5.56 -3.65
CA PHE A 68 -8.34 -4.88 -2.78
C PHE A 68 -7.44 -3.95 -3.59
N VAL A 69 -6.97 -2.90 -2.93
CA VAL A 69 -5.92 -2.02 -3.46
C VAL A 69 -4.80 -1.89 -2.44
N LEU A 70 -3.58 -2.07 -2.93
CA LEU A 70 -2.35 -1.81 -2.18
C LEU A 70 -1.60 -0.70 -2.88
N MET A 71 -1.08 0.27 -2.13
CA MET A 71 -0.25 1.32 -2.68
C MET A 71 1.01 1.56 -1.86
N ALA A 72 2.09 1.93 -2.54
CA ALA A 72 3.30 2.44 -1.95
C ALA A 72 3.80 3.64 -2.74
N GLY A 73 4.38 4.64 -2.07
CA GLY A 73 4.84 5.85 -2.74
C GLY A 73 5.85 6.66 -1.94
N LEU A 74 6.51 7.55 -2.66
CA LEU A 74 7.44 8.54 -2.11
C LEU A 74 6.99 9.93 -2.54
N GLY A 75 7.10 10.87 -1.64
CA GLY A 75 6.68 12.23 -1.91
C GLY A 75 7.52 13.29 -1.25
N VAL A 76 7.33 14.50 -1.75
CA VAL A 76 7.91 15.71 -1.19
C VAL A 76 6.76 16.64 -0.82
N ASN A 77 6.85 17.19 0.37
CA ASN A 77 5.94 18.19 0.89
C ASN A 77 6.71 19.50 1.10
N TYR A 78 6.25 20.56 0.48
CA TYR A 78 6.80 21.91 0.65
C TYR A 78 5.84 22.78 1.44
N ARG A 79 6.24 23.27 2.60
CA ARG A 79 5.46 24.15 3.45
C ARG A 79 5.45 25.56 2.89
N ILE A 80 4.30 26.00 2.39
CA ILE A 80 4.07 27.37 1.94
C ILE A 80 3.84 28.27 3.15
N SER A 81 2.98 27.83 4.08
CA SER A 81 2.68 28.49 5.36
C SER A 81 2.35 27.43 6.42
N ASP A 82 1.99 27.84 7.63
CA ASP A 82 1.57 26.94 8.71
C ASP A 82 0.27 26.18 8.37
N TYR A 83 -0.48 26.64 7.38
CA TYR A 83 -1.76 26.08 6.97
C TYR A 83 -1.74 25.45 5.58
N TRP A 84 -0.75 25.79 4.73
CA TRP A 84 -0.74 25.39 3.34
C TRP A 84 0.54 24.68 2.94
N ASN A 85 0.39 23.56 2.27
CA ASN A 85 1.48 22.75 1.73
C ASN A 85 1.25 22.43 0.27
N LEU A 86 2.31 22.47 -0.53
CA LEU A 86 2.36 21.90 -1.87
C LEU A 86 2.96 20.50 -1.76
N ARG A 87 2.38 19.54 -2.48
CA ARG A 87 2.78 18.13 -2.40
C ARG A 87 2.99 17.54 -3.77
N LEU A 88 4.13 16.86 -3.92
CA LEU A 88 4.42 16.00 -5.07
C LEU A 88 4.54 14.58 -4.56
N LEU A 89 3.82 13.64 -5.17
CA LEU A 89 3.80 12.24 -4.73
C LEU A 89 3.80 11.32 -5.95
N THR A 90 4.77 10.42 -6.01
CA THR A 90 4.74 9.26 -6.91
C THR A 90 4.28 8.04 -6.15
N LYS A 91 3.35 7.27 -6.71
CA LYS A 91 2.81 6.05 -6.13
C LYS A 91 2.83 4.92 -7.15
N TYR A 92 3.02 3.71 -6.68
CA TYR A 92 2.69 2.49 -7.40
C TYR A 92 1.45 1.88 -6.77
N ASN A 93 0.46 1.57 -7.60
CA ASN A 93 -0.82 1.02 -7.18
C ASN A 93 -0.97 -0.38 -7.75
N HIS A 94 -1.46 -1.28 -6.92
CA HIS A 94 -1.80 -2.66 -7.27
C HIS A 94 -3.22 -2.96 -6.83
N THR A 95 -4.04 -3.45 -7.75
CA THR A 95 -5.39 -3.94 -7.42
C THR A 95 -5.52 -5.41 -7.73
N SER A 96 -6.18 -6.16 -6.84
CA SER A 96 -6.37 -7.60 -7.00
C SER A 96 -7.56 -8.05 -6.15
N ASN A 97 -8.23 -9.11 -6.57
CA ASN A 97 -9.25 -9.77 -5.75
C ASN A 97 -8.68 -10.83 -4.79
N GLY A 98 -7.34 -10.90 -4.65
CA GLY A 98 -6.69 -11.89 -3.79
C GLY A 98 -6.78 -13.33 -4.29
N GLY A 99 -7.05 -13.55 -5.57
CA GLY A 99 -7.20 -14.89 -6.15
C GLY A 99 -8.53 -15.57 -5.83
N THR A 100 -9.54 -14.83 -5.38
CA THR A 100 -10.87 -15.39 -5.07
C THR A 100 -11.67 -15.76 -6.30
N ASN A 101 -11.37 -15.12 -7.44
CA ASN A 101 -12.00 -15.40 -8.72
C ASN A 101 -11.02 -15.10 -9.86
N THR A 102 -11.31 -15.63 -11.07
CA THR A 102 -10.44 -15.45 -12.25
C THR A 102 -11.23 -14.96 -13.45
N PRO A 103 -10.58 -14.21 -14.35
CA PRO A 103 -9.17 -13.80 -14.34
C PRO A 103 -8.82 -12.85 -13.19
N ASN A 104 -7.57 -12.87 -12.72
CA ASN A 104 -7.06 -11.98 -11.69
C ASN A 104 -5.57 -11.67 -11.91
N ARG A 105 -5.23 -11.06 -13.04
CA ARG A 105 -3.88 -10.52 -13.28
C ARG A 105 -3.61 -9.26 -12.48
N GLY A 106 -4.69 -8.61 -12.02
CA GLY A 106 -4.66 -7.34 -11.32
C GLY A 106 -4.34 -6.16 -12.23
N ILE A 107 -4.58 -4.96 -11.74
CA ILE A 107 -4.19 -3.72 -12.42
C ILE A 107 -3.02 -3.10 -11.67
N ASN A 108 -1.92 -2.90 -12.37
CA ASN A 108 -0.69 -2.33 -11.84
C ASN A 108 -0.35 -1.06 -12.59
N PHE A 109 -0.23 0.06 -11.87
CA PHE A 109 0.09 1.33 -12.52
C PHE A 109 0.79 2.32 -11.59
N PRO A 110 1.83 3.02 -12.08
CA PRO A 110 2.41 4.15 -11.40
C PRO A 110 1.51 5.39 -11.55
N THR A 111 1.55 6.27 -10.57
CA THR A 111 0.92 7.61 -10.64
C THR A 111 1.89 8.67 -10.15
N LEU A 112 1.81 9.85 -10.76
CA LEU A 112 2.45 11.07 -10.28
C LEU A 112 1.35 12.07 -9.94
N SER A 113 1.38 12.61 -8.74
CA SER A 113 0.36 13.52 -8.23
C SER A 113 0.98 14.83 -7.76
N LEU A 114 0.42 15.94 -8.19
CA LEU A 114 0.67 17.26 -7.64
C LEU A 114 -0.59 17.70 -6.90
N GLY A 115 -0.43 18.17 -5.66
CA GLY A 115 -1.57 18.52 -4.82
C GLY A 115 -1.26 19.67 -3.86
N VAL A 116 -2.30 20.33 -3.42
CA VAL A 116 -2.27 21.35 -2.37
C VAL A 116 -3.04 20.82 -1.18
N THR A 117 -2.46 20.95 0.01
CA THR A 117 -3.11 20.59 1.27
C THR A 117 -3.33 21.81 2.12
N LYS A 118 -4.57 22.00 2.59
CA LYS A 118 -4.93 22.99 3.60
C LYS A 118 -5.19 22.29 4.93
N SER A 119 -4.55 22.75 5.99
CA SER A 119 -4.82 22.33 7.36
C SER A 119 -5.69 23.35 8.04
N PHE A 120 -6.66 22.90 8.85
CA PHE A 120 -7.55 23.78 9.59
C PHE A 120 -6.97 24.24 10.94
N SER A 121 -5.87 23.62 11.37
CA SER A 121 -5.02 24.04 12.49
C SER A 121 -3.59 24.16 12.04
N ALA A 122 -2.78 24.99 12.72
CA ALA A 122 -1.36 25.09 12.41
C ALA A 122 -0.67 23.72 12.50
N LEU A 123 0.01 23.32 11.43
CA LEU A 123 0.74 22.05 11.38
C LEU A 123 2.01 22.15 12.21
N THR A 124 1.97 21.56 13.39
CA THR A 124 3.18 21.27 14.15
C THR A 124 3.64 19.86 13.80
N PHE A 125 4.72 19.76 13.02
CA PHE A 125 5.37 18.46 12.86
C PHE A 125 6.08 18.11 14.18
N PRO A 126 5.93 16.85 14.66
CA PRO A 126 6.66 16.45 15.86
C PRO A 126 8.15 16.66 15.65
N SER A 127 8.78 17.41 16.54
CA SER A 127 10.23 17.43 16.64
C SER A 127 10.63 16.05 17.14
N TYR A 128 11.30 15.28 16.29
CA TYR A 128 11.93 14.05 16.78
C TYR A 128 13.08 14.50 17.69
N GLU A 129 12.87 14.56 18.97
CA GLU A 129 13.97 14.53 19.91
C GLU A 129 14.81 13.31 19.56
N LYS A 130 16.13 13.50 19.50
CA LYS A 130 17.05 12.36 19.36
C LYS A 130 16.73 11.43 20.52
N ILE A 131 15.97 10.36 20.24
CA ILE A 131 15.75 9.30 21.21
C ILE A 131 17.15 8.91 21.68
N GLY A 132 17.46 9.16 22.96
CA GLY A 132 18.72 8.78 23.55
C GLY A 132 19.06 7.33 23.17
N LYS A 133 20.31 6.93 23.24
CA LYS A 133 20.71 5.54 22.92
C LYS A 133 19.72 4.60 23.59
N ARG A 134 18.91 3.92 22.80
CA ARG A 134 18.07 2.83 23.30
C ARG A 134 19.01 1.85 23.97
N GLU A 135 18.85 1.63 25.24
CA GLU A 135 19.54 0.55 25.91
C GLU A 135 19.19 -0.76 25.21
N ALA A 136 20.20 -1.57 24.94
CA ALA A 136 19.96 -2.88 24.36
C ALA A 136 18.99 -3.66 25.28
N PRO A 137 17.98 -4.34 24.74
CA PRO A 137 17.12 -5.16 25.57
C PRO A 137 17.98 -6.19 26.35
N PRO A 138 17.61 -6.56 27.57
CA PRO A 138 18.37 -7.50 28.36
C PRO A 138 18.63 -8.82 27.60
N ASP A 139 17.68 -9.25 26.81
CA ASP A 139 17.82 -10.39 25.90
C ASP A 139 18.21 -9.92 24.50
N LYS A 140 19.49 -10.07 24.19
CA LYS A 140 20.04 -9.70 22.88
C LYS A 140 19.60 -10.62 21.74
N THR A 141 19.03 -11.75 22.06
CA THR A 141 18.63 -12.77 21.08
C THR A 141 17.13 -13.00 21.13
N ARG A 142 16.49 -13.08 19.96
CA ARG A 142 15.09 -13.44 19.81
C ARG A 142 14.96 -14.56 18.79
N ILE A 143 14.20 -15.58 19.15
CA ILE A 143 13.74 -16.63 18.26
C ILE A 143 12.24 -16.45 18.09
N SER A 144 11.76 -16.49 16.86
CA SER A 144 10.33 -16.45 16.56
C SER A 144 10.00 -17.59 15.61
N ILE A 145 8.92 -18.27 15.88
CA ILE A 145 8.35 -19.29 15.00
C ILE A 145 6.95 -18.80 14.63
N SER A 146 6.64 -18.81 13.37
CA SER A 146 5.32 -18.41 12.86
C SER A 146 4.76 -19.50 11.95
N HIS A 147 3.48 -19.74 12.05
CA HIS A 147 2.73 -20.54 11.12
C HIS A 147 1.96 -19.61 10.18
N PHE A 148 1.90 -19.95 8.91
CA PHE A 148 1.03 -19.28 7.96
C PHE A 148 0.22 -20.32 7.19
N SER A 149 -1.00 -19.93 6.82
CA SER A 149 -1.87 -20.78 6.03
C SER A 149 -2.80 -19.94 5.15
N GLY A 150 -3.25 -20.52 4.05
CA GLY A 150 -4.14 -19.87 3.11
C GLY A 150 -4.67 -20.85 2.07
N TRP A 151 -5.40 -20.32 1.13
CA TRP A 151 -5.94 -21.07 0.01
C TRP A 151 -5.44 -20.44 -1.28
N SER A 152 -5.08 -21.25 -2.25
CA SER A 152 -4.67 -20.81 -3.58
C SER A 152 -5.38 -21.62 -4.65
N ASN A 153 -5.44 -21.12 -5.88
CA ASN A 153 -6.01 -21.80 -7.03
C ASN A 153 -4.91 -22.54 -7.80
N THR A 154 -5.24 -23.69 -8.40
CA THR A 154 -4.28 -24.50 -9.18
C THR A 154 -3.88 -23.86 -10.51
N SER A 155 -4.72 -23.00 -11.06
CA SER A 155 -4.45 -22.27 -12.31
C SER A 155 -5.18 -20.93 -12.34
N ALA A 156 -4.72 -20.02 -13.18
CA ALA A 156 -5.48 -18.81 -13.52
C ALA A 156 -6.78 -19.25 -14.22
N GLY A 157 -7.92 -19.17 -13.56
CA GLY A 157 -9.21 -19.66 -14.03
C GLY A 157 -9.71 -20.93 -13.33
N GLY A 158 -8.84 -21.63 -12.60
CA GLY A 158 -9.23 -22.84 -11.88
C GLY A 158 -10.23 -22.57 -10.74
N LYS A 159 -11.30 -23.35 -10.68
CA LYS A 159 -12.22 -23.35 -9.54
C LYS A 159 -11.67 -24.16 -8.36
N ASP A 160 -10.69 -25.00 -8.61
CA ASP A 160 -10.11 -25.89 -7.62
C ASP A 160 -9.17 -25.11 -6.71
N LYS A 161 -9.47 -25.12 -5.42
CA LYS A 161 -8.67 -24.51 -4.37
C LYS A 161 -7.89 -25.56 -3.63
N PHE A 162 -6.63 -25.29 -3.38
CA PHE A 162 -5.80 -26.09 -2.52
C PHE A 162 -5.34 -25.30 -1.30
N TYR A 163 -5.16 -26.03 -0.21
CA TYR A 163 -4.69 -25.45 1.04
C TYR A 163 -3.18 -25.32 1.02
N VAL A 164 -2.69 -24.13 1.35
CA VAL A 164 -1.27 -23.83 1.47
C VAL A 164 -0.98 -23.54 2.93
N PHE A 165 0.04 -24.19 3.48
CA PHE A 165 0.50 -23.90 4.83
C PHE A 165 2.02 -23.97 4.90
N GLY A 166 2.57 -23.32 5.91
CA GLY A 166 4.00 -23.41 6.16
C GLY A 166 4.36 -22.82 7.52
N PHE A 167 5.61 -23.03 7.85
CA PHE A 167 6.22 -22.48 9.07
C PHE A 167 7.41 -21.62 8.69
N SER A 168 7.62 -20.53 9.41
CA SER A 168 8.84 -19.75 9.31
C SER A 168 9.51 -19.66 10.66
N GLY A 169 10.84 -19.85 10.68
CA GLY A 169 11.69 -19.61 11.83
C GLY A 169 12.50 -18.34 11.59
N LYS A 170 12.55 -17.49 12.59
CA LYS A 170 13.34 -16.26 12.57
C LYS A 170 14.24 -16.23 13.79
N TYR A 171 15.55 -16.11 13.56
CA TYR A 171 16.54 -15.82 14.56
C TYR A 171 17.01 -14.38 14.38
N SER A 172 16.98 -13.58 15.43
CA SER A 172 17.52 -12.23 15.39
C SER A 172 18.40 -11.96 16.60
N ARG A 173 19.53 -11.32 16.37
CA ARG A 173 20.47 -10.92 17.39
C ARG A 173 20.70 -9.42 17.34
N TRP A 174 20.61 -8.78 18.48
CA TRP A 174 20.88 -7.36 18.63
C TRP A 174 22.39 -7.09 18.54
N ILE A 175 22.84 -6.24 17.63
CA ILE A 175 24.27 -5.98 17.34
C ILE A 175 24.71 -4.55 17.69
N GLY A 176 23.82 -3.70 18.15
CA GLY A 176 24.15 -2.33 18.51
C GLY A 176 22.96 -1.53 19.00
N GLY A 177 23.19 -0.29 19.38
CA GLY A 177 22.15 0.56 19.98
C GLY A 177 20.85 0.76 19.18
N ARG A 178 20.78 0.33 17.89
CA ARG A 178 19.61 0.53 17.03
C ARG A 178 19.37 -0.59 16.02
N SER A 179 20.20 -1.61 15.96
CA SER A 179 20.16 -2.60 14.88
C SER A 179 20.17 -4.02 15.38
N SER A 180 19.40 -4.89 14.74
CA SER A 180 19.48 -6.35 14.88
C SER A 180 19.78 -6.98 13.53
N ILE A 181 20.52 -8.08 13.54
CA ILE A 181 20.63 -8.99 12.38
C ILE A 181 19.54 -10.06 12.54
N THR A 182 18.88 -10.35 11.42
CA THR A 182 17.84 -11.38 11.33
C THR A 182 18.17 -12.33 10.23
#